data_95bce9ef59d95ca5967538a00b6c340a
#
_entry.id   95bce9ef59d95ca5967538a00b6c340a
#
_cell.length_a   1.000
_cell.length_b   1.000
_cell.length_c   1.000
_cell.angle_alpha   90.00
_cell.angle_beta   90.00
_cell.angle_gamma   90.00
#
_symmetry.space_group_name_H-M   'P 1'
#
loop_
_entity.id
_entity.type
_entity.pdbx_description
1 polymer ?
#
loop_
_entity_poly.entity_id
_entity_poly.type
_entity_poly.pdbx_seq_one_letter_code
_entity_poly.pdbx_strand_id
1 'polypeptide(L)'
;MKCFVTGASGFVGSNLMHELLARGHCVKALLRPGADERGLAGLRFERVPGDVLDQSLLARELAGCDWCFHVAASYHLWLRDYSSMYAVNVRGTRNVLEAAGKAGCRRIVYTSTVGCIGRPANRNGEIAPATESDIAREDELSGDYKRSKFQAEAVATELFQKGLPVVIVNPSAPVGPGDVKPTPTGRIIVDFLNRRLPAYIDTGLNWVHVRDVAAGHILAAENGLPGQRYILGHQQGNWTMQQTLATLEKITGFPAPKVKLPYWVALGVAEISEGIAFFTGKAPQATLAGVRMAKHKMWFNPGRAVRELRLPQTPPEQAFRDAVDWFRTNGYVTK
;
A
#
# COMPACT_ATOMS: atom_id res chain seq x y z
N MET A 1 -14.59 -14.28 -14.05
CA MET A 1 -13.25 -14.22 -14.65
C MET A 1 -12.31 -15.12 -13.89
N LYS A 2 -11.30 -15.68 -14.57
CA LYS A 2 -10.19 -16.36 -13.92
C LYS A 2 -9.07 -15.35 -13.65
N CYS A 3 -8.77 -15.12 -12.37
CA CYS A 3 -7.85 -14.08 -11.92
C CYS A 3 -6.57 -14.71 -11.34
N PHE A 4 -5.42 -14.16 -11.69
CA PHE A 4 -4.15 -14.46 -11.03
C PHE A 4 -3.77 -13.31 -10.10
N VAL A 5 -3.51 -13.62 -8.83
CA VAL A 5 -3.19 -12.61 -7.81
C VAL A 5 -1.83 -12.91 -7.19
N THR A 6 -0.92 -11.94 -7.22
CA THR A 6 0.31 -11.99 -6.41
C THR A 6 0.16 -11.09 -5.19
N GLY A 7 0.82 -11.43 -4.08
CA GLY A 7 0.71 -10.65 -2.84
C GLY A 7 -0.61 -10.82 -2.09
N ALA A 8 -1.34 -11.90 -2.36
CA ALA A 8 -2.64 -12.22 -1.77
C ALA A 8 -2.63 -12.27 -0.23
N SER A 9 -1.52 -12.66 0.40
CA SER A 9 -1.40 -12.73 1.87
C SER A 9 -1.10 -11.38 2.54
N GLY A 10 -0.87 -10.31 1.75
CA GLY A 10 -0.67 -8.96 2.27
C GLY A 10 -1.98 -8.25 2.60
N PHE A 11 -1.91 -7.10 3.29
CA PHE A 11 -3.08 -6.33 3.73
C PHE A 11 -4.05 -5.97 2.59
N VAL A 12 -3.55 -5.32 1.53
CA VAL A 12 -4.37 -4.98 0.36
C VAL A 12 -4.76 -6.24 -0.40
N GLY A 13 -3.81 -7.19 -0.58
CA GLY A 13 -4.04 -8.41 -1.34
C GLY A 13 -5.10 -9.31 -0.72
N SER A 14 -5.12 -9.49 0.60
CA SER A 14 -6.15 -10.30 1.28
C SER A 14 -7.55 -9.69 1.14
N ASN A 15 -7.67 -8.37 1.27
CA ASN A 15 -8.95 -7.68 1.04
C ASN A 15 -9.39 -7.79 -0.44
N LEU A 16 -8.45 -7.72 -1.39
CA LEU A 16 -8.73 -7.97 -2.82
C LEU A 16 -9.22 -9.41 -3.05
N MET A 17 -8.61 -10.40 -2.39
CA MET A 17 -9.05 -11.80 -2.47
C MET A 17 -10.49 -11.97 -1.99
N HIS A 18 -10.85 -11.37 -0.85
CA HIS A 18 -12.22 -11.39 -0.33
C HIS A 18 -13.19 -10.79 -1.36
N GLU A 19 -12.87 -9.64 -1.93
CA GLU A 19 -13.73 -8.93 -2.88
C GLU A 19 -13.87 -9.69 -4.22
N LEU A 20 -12.78 -10.24 -4.77
CA LEU A 20 -12.83 -11.04 -5.99
C LEU A 20 -13.71 -12.28 -5.84
N LEU A 21 -13.55 -13.01 -4.75
CA LEU A 21 -14.31 -14.23 -4.48
C LEU A 21 -15.79 -13.92 -4.18
N ALA A 22 -16.08 -12.83 -3.46
CA ALA A 22 -17.45 -12.38 -3.22
C ALA A 22 -18.20 -12.01 -4.51
N ARG A 23 -17.47 -11.52 -5.54
CA ARG A 23 -18.01 -11.24 -6.88
C ARG A 23 -18.06 -12.49 -7.78
N GLY A 24 -17.75 -13.68 -7.27
CA GLY A 24 -17.82 -14.94 -8.03
C GLY A 24 -16.68 -15.15 -9.02
N HIS A 25 -15.55 -14.47 -8.87
CA HIS A 25 -14.37 -14.76 -9.68
C HIS A 25 -13.66 -16.03 -9.22
N CYS A 26 -13.06 -16.76 -10.15
CA CYS A 26 -12.14 -17.86 -9.84
C CYS A 26 -10.74 -17.29 -9.66
N VAL A 27 -10.09 -17.57 -8.53
CA VAL A 27 -8.81 -16.95 -8.20
C VAL A 27 -7.71 -17.99 -8.00
N LYS A 28 -6.60 -17.81 -8.71
CA LYS A 28 -5.29 -18.41 -8.40
C LYS A 28 -4.44 -17.37 -7.64
N ALA A 29 -3.90 -17.74 -6.50
CA ALA A 29 -3.06 -16.85 -5.70
C ALA A 29 -1.65 -17.39 -5.55
N LEU A 30 -0.65 -16.61 -6.00
CA LEU A 30 0.76 -16.89 -5.78
C LEU A 30 1.12 -16.59 -4.32
N LEU A 31 1.54 -17.61 -3.59
CA LEU A 31 1.90 -17.52 -2.19
C LEU A 31 3.33 -18.02 -1.98
N ARG A 32 4.16 -17.22 -1.34
CA ARG A 32 5.51 -17.65 -0.95
C ARG A 32 5.44 -18.74 0.12
N PRO A 33 6.34 -19.74 0.11
CA PRO A 33 6.46 -20.67 1.22
C PRO A 33 6.60 -19.94 2.56
N GLY A 34 5.82 -20.33 3.57
CA GLY A 34 5.79 -19.69 4.88
C GLY A 34 5.06 -18.34 4.93
N ALA A 35 4.28 -17.98 3.89
CA ALA A 35 3.43 -16.80 3.95
C ALA A 35 2.40 -16.92 5.08
N ASP A 36 2.11 -15.77 5.71
CA ASP A 36 1.06 -15.70 6.73
C ASP A 36 -0.31 -15.61 6.05
N GLU A 37 -1.07 -16.70 6.12
CA GLU A 37 -2.36 -16.83 5.44
C GLU A 37 -3.56 -16.47 6.35
N ARG A 38 -3.36 -15.94 7.55
CA ARG A 38 -4.48 -15.58 8.46
C ARG A 38 -5.50 -14.66 7.80
N GLY A 39 -5.05 -13.72 6.95
CA GLY A 39 -5.95 -12.85 6.18
C GLY A 39 -6.75 -13.56 5.09
N LEU A 40 -6.42 -14.82 4.76
CA LEU A 40 -7.07 -15.63 3.75
C LEU A 40 -7.92 -16.77 4.37
N ALA A 41 -8.05 -16.80 5.70
CA ALA A 41 -8.77 -17.85 6.39
C ALA A 41 -10.24 -17.96 5.90
N GLY A 42 -10.71 -19.16 5.66
CA GLY A 42 -12.06 -19.44 5.16
C GLY A 42 -12.30 -19.20 3.69
N LEU A 43 -11.34 -18.64 2.93
CA LEU A 43 -11.47 -18.42 1.50
C LEU A 43 -11.16 -19.71 0.69
N ARG A 44 -11.92 -19.93 -0.37
CA ARG A 44 -11.71 -21.04 -1.32
C ARG A 44 -11.13 -20.48 -2.61
N PHE A 45 -9.86 -20.80 -2.89
CA PHE A 45 -9.12 -20.38 -4.08
C PHE A 45 -8.01 -21.40 -4.42
N GLU A 46 -7.47 -21.31 -5.62
CA GLU A 46 -6.34 -22.15 -6.05
C GLU A 46 -5.02 -21.55 -5.51
N ARG A 47 -4.31 -22.32 -4.67
CA ARG A 47 -3.01 -21.92 -4.13
C ARG A 47 -1.89 -22.30 -5.08
N VAL A 48 -1.05 -21.33 -5.43
CA VAL A 48 0.16 -21.53 -6.22
C VAL A 48 1.37 -21.21 -5.32
N PRO A 49 2.06 -22.23 -4.78
CA PRO A 49 3.27 -21.98 -4.00
C PRO A 49 4.41 -21.56 -4.93
N GLY A 50 5.05 -20.39 -4.63
CA GLY A 50 6.14 -19.89 -5.45
C GLY A 50 6.51 -18.43 -5.19
N ASP A 51 7.38 -17.89 -6.03
CA ASP A 51 7.90 -16.54 -5.94
C ASP A 51 7.76 -15.79 -7.28
N VAL A 52 7.60 -14.47 -7.24
CA VAL A 52 7.53 -13.59 -8.44
C VAL A 52 8.83 -13.59 -9.25
N LEU A 53 9.90 -14.13 -8.71
CA LEU A 53 11.19 -14.26 -9.41
C LEU A 53 11.28 -15.53 -10.27
N ASP A 54 10.38 -16.50 -10.11
CA ASP A 54 10.32 -17.73 -10.90
C ASP A 54 9.50 -17.52 -12.18
N GLN A 55 10.19 -17.21 -13.27
CA GLN A 55 9.57 -16.96 -14.57
C GLN A 55 8.87 -18.21 -15.14
N SER A 56 9.42 -19.41 -14.91
CA SER A 56 8.86 -20.66 -15.42
C SER A 56 7.53 -20.99 -14.75
N LEU A 57 7.46 -20.81 -13.44
CA LEU A 57 6.23 -20.92 -12.66
C LEU A 57 5.17 -19.93 -13.14
N LEU A 58 5.56 -18.65 -13.28
CA LEU A 58 4.63 -17.59 -13.70
C LEU A 58 4.05 -17.89 -15.09
N ALA A 59 4.87 -18.32 -16.05
CA ALA A 59 4.42 -18.66 -17.40
C ALA A 59 3.40 -19.80 -17.39
N ARG A 60 3.61 -20.83 -16.56
CA ARG A 60 2.69 -21.97 -16.43
C ARG A 60 1.38 -21.55 -15.75
N GLU A 61 1.46 -20.83 -14.63
CA GLU A 61 0.30 -20.57 -13.79
C GLU A 61 -0.61 -19.44 -14.29
N LEU A 62 -0.07 -18.49 -15.06
CA LEU A 62 -0.85 -17.45 -15.71
C LEU A 62 -1.62 -17.93 -16.94
N ALA A 63 -1.26 -19.12 -17.49
CA ALA A 63 -1.96 -19.67 -18.64
C ALA A 63 -3.46 -19.80 -18.38
N GLY A 64 -4.26 -19.26 -19.30
CA GLY A 64 -5.72 -19.26 -19.24
C GLY A 64 -6.33 -18.34 -18.17
N CYS A 65 -5.57 -17.43 -17.58
CA CYS A 65 -6.10 -16.37 -16.73
C CYS A 65 -6.57 -15.17 -17.57
N ASP A 66 -7.73 -14.61 -17.20
CA ASP A 66 -8.30 -13.43 -17.86
C ASP A 66 -7.66 -12.14 -17.35
N TRP A 67 -7.44 -12.05 -16.04
CA TRP A 67 -6.91 -10.87 -15.35
C TRP A 67 -5.72 -11.25 -14.46
N CYS A 68 -4.75 -10.34 -14.39
CA CYS A 68 -3.63 -10.42 -13.48
C CYS A 68 -3.62 -9.21 -12.54
N PHE A 69 -3.62 -9.48 -11.22
CA PHE A 69 -3.44 -8.46 -10.18
C PHE A 69 -2.07 -8.63 -9.55
N HIS A 70 -1.16 -7.73 -9.86
CA HIS A 70 0.18 -7.74 -9.27
C HIS A 70 0.22 -6.81 -8.06
N VAL A 71 -0.07 -7.37 -6.88
CA VAL A 71 -0.10 -6.66 -5.59
C VAL A 71 1.17 -6.92 -4.77
N ALA A 72 1.93 -7.96 -5.12
CA ALA A 72 3.14 -8.33 -4.40
C ALA A 72 4.18 -7.20 -4.42
N ALA A 73 4.67 -6.85 -3.25
CA ALA A 73 5.82 -5.98 -3.07
C ALA A 73 6.55 -6.34 -1.78
N SER A 74 7.86 -6.14 -1.75
CA SER A 74 8.65 -6.14 -0.52
C SER A 74 8.59 -4.73 0.07
N TYR A 75 8.03 -4.61 1.28
CA TYR A 75 7.87 -3.33 1.97
C TYR A 75 8.70 -3.29 3.24
N HIS A 76 9.83 -2.59 3.19
CA HIS A 76 10.68 -2.36 4.33
C HIS A 76 11.21 -0.93 4.31
N LEU A 77 11.05 -0.21 5.42
CA LEU A 77 11.61 1.13 5.58
C LEU A 77 13.09 1.11 5.99
N TRP A 78 13.57 -0.04 6.48
CA TRP A 78 14.96 -0.27 6.83
C TRP A 78 15.34 -1.73 6.57
N LEU A 79 16.46 -1.94 5.91
CA LEU A 79 17.15 -3.22 5.72
C LEU A 79 18.65 -2.97 5.73
N ARG A 80 19.44 -3.98 6.10
CA ARG A 80 20.90 -3.93 5.95
C ARG A 80 21.34 -3.99 4.48
N ASP A 81 20.60 -4.76 3.67
CA ASP A 81 20.79 -4.88 2.23
C ASP A 81 19.43 -4.83 1.53
N TYR A 82 19.31 -3.92 0.59
CA TYR A 82 18.09 -3.70 -0.17
C TYR A 82 17.99 -4.48 -1.49
N SER A 83 19.05 -5.25 -1.85
CA SER A 83 19.12 -5.97 -3.13
C SER A 83 17.93 -6.89 -3.36
N SER A 84 17.52 -7.64 -2.32
CA SER A 84 16.35 -8.52 -2.38
C SER A 84 15.04 -7.75 -2.58
N MET A 85 14.90 -6.56 -1.98
CA MET A 85 13.72 -5.71 -2.18
C MET A 85 13.64 -5.20 -3.63
N TYR A 86 14.76 -4.72 -4.20
CA TYR A 86 14.80 -4.32 -5.61
C TYR A 86 14.53 -5.50 -6.54
N ALA A 87 15.07 -6.69 -6.25
CA ALA A 87 14.78 -7.88 -7.02
C ALA A 87 13.28 -8.18 -7.05
N VAL A 88 12.61 -8.20 -5.91
CA VAL A 88 11.16 -8.47 -5.82
C VAL A 88 10.36 -7.35 -6.47
N ASN A 89 10.63 -6.09 -6.12
CA ASN A 89 9.80 -4.97 -6.57
C ASN A 89 10.00 -4.64 -8.05
N VAL A 90 11.23 -4.69 -8.59
CA VAL A 90 11.51 -4.28 -9.97
C VAL A 90 11.52 -5.51 -10.90
N ARG A 91 12.41 -6.49 -10.66
CA ARG A 91 12.52 -7.67 -11.50
C ARG A 91 11.27 -8.56 -11.40
N GLY A 92 10.73 -8.75 -10.18
CA GLY A 92 9.48 -9.49 -9.97
C GLY A 92 8.31 -8.86 -10.69
N THR A 93 8.19 -7.51 -10.67
CA THR A 93 7.16 -6.80 -11.45
C THR A 93 7.31 -7.08 -12.95
N ARG A 94 8.53 -6.96 -13.51
CA ARG A 94 8.77 -7.28 -14.91
C ARG A 94 8.34 -8.72 -15.25
N ASN A 95 8.79 -9.68 -14.46
CA ASN A 95 8.47 -11.10 -14.68
C ASN A 95 6.96 -11.36 -14.71
N VAL A 96 6.22 -10.82 -13.72
CA VAL A 96 4.77 -11.03 -13.62
C VAL A 96 4.03 -10.38 -14.79
N LEU A 97 4.36 -9.13 -15.12
CA LEU A 97 3.66 -8.41 -16.19
C LEU A 97 3.94 -9.01 -17.57
N GLU A 98 5.21 -9.38 -17.85
CA GLU A 98 5.58 -10.06 -19.10
C GLU A 98 4.92 -11.43 -19.23
N ALA A 99 4.89 -12.22 -18.14
CA ALA A 99 4.22 -13.52 -18.14
C ALA A 99 2.71 -13.37 -18.36
N ALA A 100 2.06 -12.37 -17.73
CA ALA A 100 0.65 -12.06 -17.93
C ALA A 100 0.35 -11.62 -19.37
N GLY A 101 1.23 -10.80 -19.97
CA GLY A 101 1.13 -10.42 -21.37
C GLY A 101 1.24 -11.61 -22.32
N LYS A 102 2.25 -12.49 -22.14
CA LYS A 102 2.44 -13.72 -22.91
C LYS A 102 1.29 -14.70 -22.77
N ALA A 103 0.67 -14.77 -21.59
CA ALA A 103 -0.50 -15.59 -21.31
C ALA A 103 -1.81 -15.05 -21.92
N GLY A 104 -1.78 -13.84 -22.50
CA GLY A 104 -2.95 -13.21 -23.11
C GLY A 104 -3.95 -12.64 -22.10
N CYS A 105 -3.51 -12.29 -20.89
CA CYS A 105 -4.38 -11.62 -19.91
C CYS A 105 -4.96 -10.34 -20.50
N ARG A 106 -6.30 -10.22 -20.51
CA ARG A 106 -7.00 -9.05 -21.07
C ARG A 106 -6.85 -7.80 -20.22
N ARG A 107 -6.50 -7.93 -18.97
CA ARG A 107 -6.22 -6.84 -18.02
C ARG A 107 -5.10 -7.23 -17.07
N ILE A 108 -4.20 -6.31 -16.86
CA ILE A 108 -3.10 -6.42 -15.90
C ILE A 108 -3.17 -5.20 -14.98
N VAL A 109 -3.51 -5.39 -13.71
CA VAL A 109 -3.53 -4.31 -12.73
C VAL A 109 -2.27 -4.37 -11.89
N TYR A 110 -1.43 -3.35 -12.02
CA TYR A 110 -0.21 -3.21 -11.25
C TYR A 110 -0.43 -2.29 -10.05
N THR A 111 -0.15 -2.79 -8.85
CA THR A 111 -0.24 -2.01 -7.61
C THR A 111 1.05 -1.26 -7.38
N SER A 112 1.05 0.03 -7.63
CA SER A 112 2.10 0.95 -7.26
C SER A 112 1.83 1.57 -5.87
N THR A 113 2.10 2.84 -5.69
CA THR A 113 1.87 3.60 -4.45
C THR A 113 1.79 5.09 -4.75
N VAL A 114 1.07 5.86 -3.95
CA VAL A 114 1.17 7.33 -4.02
C VAL A 114 2.58 7.85 -3.74
N GLY A 115 3.49 7.00 -3.22
CA GLY A 115 4.91 7.34 -3.10
C GLY A 115 5.61 7.61 -4.43
N CYS A 116 5.02 7.19 -5.57
CA CYS A 116 5.48 7.47 -6.94
C CYS A 116 4.81 8.71 -7.55
N ILE A 117 3.83 9.29 -6.87
CA ILE A 117 3.21 10.57 -7.22
C ILE A 117 4.04 11.71 -6.63
N GLY A 118 4.15 12.82 -7.35
CA GLY A 118 4.86 14.02 -6.89
C GLY A 118 4.26 14.61 -5.61
N ARG A 119 4.98 15.50 -4.98
CA ARG A 119 4.53 16.13 -3.72
C ARG A 119 3.39 17.12 -3.97
N PRO A 120 2.49 17.29 -2.99
CA PRO A 120 1.54 18.38 -2.99
C PRO A 120 2.24 19.73 -3.18
N ALA A 121 1.72 20.54 -4.07
CA ALA A 121 2.29 21.86 -4.37
C ALA A 121 1.75 22.91 -3.38
N ASN A 122 2.61 23.86 -2.95
CA ASN A 122 2.12 25.07 -2.28
C ASN A 122 1.68 26.06 -3.36
N ARG A 123 0.38 26.33 -3.42
CA ARG A 123 -0.22 27.33 -4.32
C ARG A 123 -0.87 28.41 -3.48
N ASN A 124 -0.36 29.63 -3.55
CA ASN A 124 -0.90 30.78 -2.83
C ASN A 124 -1.05 30.58 -1.30
N GLY A 125 -0.10 29.88 -0.67
CA GLY A 125 -0.15 29.60 0.77
C GLY A 125 -0.98 28.36 1.16
N GLU A 126 -1.68 27.75 0.23
CA GLU A 126 -2.44 26.53 0.46
C GLU A 126 -1.74 25.29 -0.16
N ILE A 127 -1.83 24.16 0.53
CA ILE A 127 -1.30 22.88 0.04
C ILE A 127 -2.32 22.26 -0.89
N ALA A 128 -2.09 22.36 -2.20
CA ALA A 128 -2.91 21.68 -3.20
C ALA A 128 -2.55 20.17 -3.23
N PRO A 129 -3.52 19.25 -3.02
CA PRO A 129 -3.27 17.81 -3.09
C PRO A 129 -2.72 17.39 -4.46
N ALA A 130 -1.73 16.50 -4.46
CA ALA A 130 -1.15 16.00 -5.71
C ALA A 130 -2.11 15.06 -6.45
N THR A 131 -1.97 15.01 -7.77
CA THR A 131 -2.79 14.24 -8.70
C THR A 131 -1.95 13.23 -9.46
N GLU A 132 -2.56 12.39 -10.27
CA GLU A 132 -1.88 11.43 -11.14
C GLU A 132 -0.98 12.10 -12.21
N SER A 133 -1.16 13.39 -12.46
CA SER A 133 -0.33 14.17 -13.39
C SER A 133 1.01 14.60 -12.77
N ASP A 134 1.09 14.58 -11.44
CA ASP A 134 2.29 14.96 -10.72
C ASP A 134 3.22 13.75 -10.62
N ILE A 135 4.36 13.80 -11.29
CA ILE A 135 5.36 12.73 -11.26
C ILE A 135 6.38 13.04 -10.18
N ALA A 136 6.65 12.07 -9.31
CA ALA A 136 7.68 12.21 -8.29
C ALA A 136 9.06 12.39 -8.94
N ARG A 137 9.84 13.34 -8.41
CA ARG A 137 11.23 13.52 -8.80
C ARG A 137 12.11 12.66 -7.91
N GLU A 138 13.33 12.40 -8.36
CA GLU A 138 14.27 11.54 -7.64
C GLU A 138 14.59 12.05 -6.22
N ASP A 139 14.69 13.39 -6.04
CA ASP A 139 14.91 14.04 -4.76
C ASP A 139 13.70 13.93 -3.79
N GLU A 140 12.54 13.56 -4.31
CA GLU A 140 11.32 13.33 -3.53
C GLU A 140 11.19 11.88 -3.03
N LEU A 141 11.99 10.97 -3.59
CA LEU A 141 11.96 9.54 -3.24
C LEU A 141 12.73 9.28 -1.94
N SER A 142 12.05 9.45 -0.81
CA SER A 142 12.64 9.17 0.51
C SER A 142 12.76 7.67 0.77
N GLY A 143 13.98 7.14 0.66
CA GLY A 143 14.32 5.74 0.97
C GLY A 143 14.12 4.77 -0.18
N ASP A 144 14.75 3.59 -0.03
CA ASP A 144 14.85 2.58 -1.07
C ASP A 144 13.51 1.95 -1.45
N TYR A 145 12.57 1.87 -0.51
CA TYR A 145 11.23 1.39 -0.85
C TYR A 145 10.58 2.26 -1.94
N LYS A 146 10.56 3.59 -1.76
CA LYS A 146 9.97 4.49 -2.78
C LYS A 146 10.73 4.42 -4.09
N ARG A 147 12.08 4.37 -4.05
CA ARG A 147 12.89 4.22 -5.26
C ARG A 147 12.60 2.93 -6.00
N SER A 148 12.53 1.79 -5.28
CA SER A 148 12.21 0.50 -5.90
C SER A 148 10.82 0.47 -6.51
N LYS A 149 9.82 1.09 -5.87
CA LYS A 149 8.45 1.20 -6.41
C LYS A 149 8.38 2.13 -7.62
N PHE A 150 9.12 3.23 -7.60
CA PHE A 150 9.22 4.16 -8.74
C PHE A 150 9.83 3.47 -9.96
N GLN A 151 10.94 2.72 -9.78
CA GLN A 151 11.54 1.93 -10.86
C GLN A 151 10.59 0.82 -11.36
N ALA A 152 9.84 0.18 -10.46
CA ALA A 152 8.86 -0.83 -10.85
C ALA A 152 7.67 -0.22 -11.62
N GLU A 153 7.23 0.99 -11.28
CA GLU A 153 6.21 1.70 -12.04
C GLU A 153 6.70 2.11 -13.44
N ALA A 154 7.98 2.48 -13.55
CA ALA A 154 8.62 2.72 -14.86
C ALA A 154 8.62 1.45 -15.72
N VAL A 155 8.89 0.27 -15.13
CA VAL A 155 8.76 -1.03 -15.84
C VAL A 155 7.32 -1.25 -16.32
N ALA A 156 6.31 -0.99 -15.49
CA ALA A 156 4.91 -1.14 -15.87
C ALA A 156 4.54 -0.20 -17.05
N THR A 157 5.03 1.04 -17.01
CA THR A 157 4.84 2.04 -18.08
C THR A 157 5.54 1.61 -19.38
N GLU A 158 6.79 1.13 -19.30
CA GLU A 158 7.53 0.58 -20.45
C GLU A 158 6.77 -0.57 -21.11
N LEU A 159 6.24 -1.50 -20.32
CA LEU A 159 5.52 -2.66 -20.83
C LEU A 159 4.17 -2.26 -21.44
N PHE A 160 3.48 -1.25 -20.89
CA PHE A 160 2.33 -0.67 -21.56
C PHE A 160 2.70 -0.09 -22.95
N GLN A 161 3.80 0.65 -23.05
CA GLN A 161 4.28 1.19 -24.34
C GLN A 161 4.60 0.08 -25.35
N LYS A 162 4.94 -1.12 -24.88
CA LYS A 162 5.11 -2.34 -25.71
C LYS A 162 3.82 -3.08 -26.01
N GLY A 163 2.65 -2.51 -25.65
CA GLY A 163 1.33 -3.03 -26.00
C GLY A 163 0.65 -3.90 -24.93
N LEU A 164 1.22 -4.03 -23.71
CA LEU A 164 0.55 -4.77 -22.64
C LEU A 164 -0.62 -3.94 -22.05
N PRO A 165 -1.77 -4.57 -21.74
CA PRO A 165 -2.94 -3.87 -21.21
C PRO A 165 -2.82 -3.56 -19.70
N VAL A 166 -1.78 -2.84 -19.33
CA VAL A 166 -1.45 -2.52 -17.92
C VAL A 166 -2.21 -1.28 -17.47
N VAL A 167 -2.92 -1.41 -16.34
CA VAL A 167 -3.50 -0.29 -15.58
C VAL A 167 -2.75 -0.17 -14.27
N ILE A 168 -2.35 1.05 -13.88
CA ILE A 168 -1.58 1.30 -12.67
C ILE A 168 -2.50 1.87 -11.60
N VAL A 169 -2.48 1.29 -10.41
CA VAL A 169 -3.19 1.84 -9.25
C VAL A 169 -2.19 2.27 -8.17
N ASN A 170 -2.43 3.44 -7.60
CA ASN A 170 -1.59 4.06 -6.58
C ASN A 170 -2.39 4.20 -5.28
N PRO A 171 -2.45 3.16 -4.41
CA PRO A 171 -3.08 3.28 -3.11
C PRO A 171 -2.44 4.37 -2.27
N SER A 172 -3.26 5.14 -1.54
CA SER A 172 -2.80 6.16 -0.60
C SER A 172 -2.42 5.56 0.76
N ALA A 173 -3.13 5.87 1.83
CA ALA A 173 -2.89 5.32 3.15
C ALA A 173 -4.07 4.40 3.54
N PRO A 174 -4.07 3.12 3.14
CA PRO A 174 -5.15 2.22 3.47
C PRO A 174 -5.18 1.92 4.96
N VAL A 175 -6.40 1.87 5.51
CA VAL A 175 -6.70 1.49 6.89
C VAL A 175 -8.00 0.68 6.91
N GLY A 176 -8.12 -0.26 7.84
CA GLY A 176 -9.28 -1.13 7.93
C GLY A 176 -8.95 -2.53 8.44
N PRO A 177 -9.88 -3.49 8.32
CA PRO A 177 -9.71 -4.85 8.81
C PRO A 177 -8.71 -5.67 7.95
N GLY A 178 -8.08 -6.66 8.57
CA GLY A 178 -7.19 -7.60 7.86
C GLY A 178 -5.72 -7.20 7.80
N ASP A 179 -5.28 -6.17 8.53
CA ASP A 179 -3.86 -5.79 8.61
C ASP A 179 -3.10 -6.71 9.60
N VAL A 180 -2.98 -7.99 9.19
CA VAL A 180 -2.42 -9.10 9.99
C VAL A 180 -0.98 -8.85 10.44
N LYS A 181 -0.18 -8.21 9.58
CA LYS A 181 1.15 -7.70 9.93
C LYS A 181 1.09 -6.19 9.88
N PRO A 182 0.79 -5.52 11.01
CA PRO A 182 0.47 -4.11 11.01
C PRO A 182 1.40 -3.30 10.11
N THR A 183 0.84 -2.76 9.04
CA THR A 183 1.49 -1.82 8.15
C THR A 183 1.89 -0.56 8.94
N PRO A 184 2.75 0.33 8.45
CA PRO A 184 3.04 1.59 9.15
C PRO A 184 1.79 2.40 9.50
N THR A 185 0.76 2.37 8.66
CA THR A 185 -0.53 3.01 8.95
C THR A 185 -1.31 2.27 10.04
N GLY A 186 -1.38 0.95 9.97
CA GLY A 186 -1.98 0.11 11.02
C GLY A 186 -1.22 0.17 12.34
N ARG A 187 0.12 0.32 12.30
CA ARG A 187 0.95 0.47 13.50
C ARG A 187 0.58 1.71 14.30
N ILE A 188 0.24 2.83 13.66
CA ILE A 188 -0.25 4.03 14.34
C ILE A 188 -1.47 3.69 15.21
N ILE A 189 -2.41 2.90 14.67
CA ILE A 189 -3.62 2.49 15.41
C ILE A 189 -3.26 1.53 16.55
N VAL A 190 -2.46 0.51 16.29
CA VAL A 190 -2.04 -0.47 17.31
C VAL A 190 -1.28 0.21 18.45
N ASP A 191 -0.35 1.11 18.13
CA ASP A 191 0.44 1.82 19.14
C ASP A 191 -0.44 2.82 19.93
N PHE A 192 -1.43 3.45 19.29
CA PHE A 192 -2.43 4.26 19.98
C PHE A 192 -3.27 3.43 20.96
N LEU A 193 -3.79 2.29 20.51
CA LEU A 193 -4.60 1.38 21.33
C LEU A 193 -3.83 0.83 22.54
N ASN A 194 -2.52 0.63 22.38
CA ASN A 194 -1.63 0.17 23.45
C ASN A 194 -1.00 1.33 24.25
N ARG A 195 -1.43 2.59 24.02
CA ARG A 195 -0.91 3.79 24.71
C ARG A 195 0.62 3.97 24.59
N ARG A 196 1.17 3.58 23.42
CA ARG A 196 2.61 3.64 23.14
C ARG A 196 3.01 4.87 22.32
N LEU A 197 2.10 5.82 22.10
CA LEU A 197 2.34 7.07 21.37
C LEU A 197 2.45 8.25 22.35
N PRO A 198 3.65 8.61 22.84
CA PRO A 198 3.83 9.74 23.76
C PRO A 198 3.75 11.10 23.06
N ALA A 199 4.04 11.13 21.75
CA ALA A 199 4.09 12.31 20.92
C ALA A 199 3.81 11.99 19.45
N TYR A 200 3.61 13.01 18.62
CA TYR A 200 3.41 12.85 17.18
C TYR A 200 4.21 13.89 16.37
N ILE A 201 4.50 13.56 15.10
CA ILE A 201 5.12 14.47 14.14
C ILE A 201 4.01 15.18 13.36
N ASP A 202 4.21 16.49 13.05
CA ASP A 202 3.30 17.24 12.19
C ASP A 202 3.40 16.77 10.75
N THR A 203 2.55 15.84 10.40
CA THR A 203 2.42 15.27 9.06
C THR A 203 0.95 15.11 8.68
N GLY A 204 0.69 14.62 7.50
CA GLY A 204 -0.67 14.30 7.04
C GLY A 204 -0.64 13.21 5.99
N LEU A 205 -1.72 12.44 5.96
CA LEU A 205 -1.92 11.35 5.01
C LEU A 205 -3.28 11.47 4.36
N ASN A 206 -3.43 10.86 3.18
CA ASN A 206 -4.75 10.64 2.58
C ASN A 206 -5.23 9.25 3.00
N TRP A 207 -6.13 9.20 3.97
CA TRP A 207 -6.68 7.96 4.51
C TRP A 207 -7.78 7.41 3.59
N VAL A 208 -7.78 6.10 3.39
CA VAL A 208 -8.76 5.40 2.57
C VAL A 208 -9.10 4.05 3.19
N HIS A 209 -10.36 3.61 3.07
CA HIS A 209 -10.75 2.29 3.53
C HIS A 209 -10.11 1.21 2.65
N VAL A 210 -9.51 0.18 3.27
CA VAL A 210 -8.83 -0.90 2.52
C VAL A 210 -9.78 -1.65 1.58
N ARG A 211 -11.06 -1.78 1.91
CA ARG A 211 -12.07 -2.38 1.01
C ARG A 211 -12.32 -1.51 -0.24
N ASP A 212 -12.29 -0.19 -0.11
CA ASP A 212 -12.39 0.71 -1.27
C ASP A 212 -11.16 0.56 -2.17
N VAL A 213 -9.99 0.37 -1.57
CA VAL A 213 -8.76 0.07 -2.32
C VAL A 213 -8.89 -1.27 -3.05
N ALA A 214 -9.40 -2.32 -2.38
CA ALA A 214 -9.64 -3.63 -3.00
C ALA A 214 -10.65 -3.54 -4.15
N ALA A 215 -11.79 -2.87 -3.94
CA ALA A 215 -12.77 -2.60 -4.98
C ALA A 215 -12.15 -1.80 -6.14
N GLY A 216 -11.32 -0.80 -5.83
CA GLY A 216 -10.61 0.02 -6.81
C GLY A 216 -9.70 -0.79 -7.75
N HIS A 217 -9.08 -1.86 -7.27
CA HIS A 217 -8.31 -2.78 -8.12
C HIS A 217 -9.20 -3.49 -9.14
N ILE A 218 -10.36 -3.99 -8.70
CA ILE A 218 -11.31 -4.67 -9.59
C ILE A 218 -11.89 -3.69 -10.60
N LEU A 219 -12.31 -2.52 -10.14
CA LEU A 219 -12.82 -1.45 -11.00
C LEU A 219 -11.76 -0.97 -12.02
N ALA A 220 -10.48 -0.97 -11.65
CA ALA A 220 -9.39 -0.69 -12.57
C ALA A 220 -9.25 -1.78 -13.66
N ALA A 221 -9.50 -3.06 -13.32
CA ALA A 221 -9.54 -4.12 -14.33
C ALA A 221 -10.77 -4.01 -15.24
N GLU A 222 -11.92 -3.61 -14.70
CA GLU A 222 -13.18 -3.48 -15.43
C GLU A 222 -13.20 -2.23 -16.35
N ASN A 223 -12.86 -1.08 -15.79
CA ASN A 223 -13.11 0.24 -16.39
C ASN A 223 -11.83 1.05 -16.64
N GLY A 224 -10.68 0.65 -16.07
CA GLY A 224 -9.45 1.40 -16.17
C GLY A 224 -8.90 1.44 -17.59
N LEU A 225 -8.41 2.59 -18.02
CA LEU A 225 -7.75 2.74 -19.30
C LEU A 225 -6.30 2.26 -19.21
N PRO A 226 -5.84 1.34 -20.09
CA PRO A 226 -4.45 0.91 -20.11
C PRO A 226 -3.48 2.10 -20.23
N GLY A 227 -2.37 2.05 -19.50
CA GLY A 227 -1.38 3.12 -19.41
C GLY A 227 -1.73 4.23 -18.45
N GLN A 228 -2.95 4.29 -17.93
CA GLN A 228 -3.33 5.31 -16.94
C GLN A 228 -2.99 4.89 -15.51
N ARG A 229 -2.73 5.92 -14.69
CA ARG A 229 -2.59 5.81 -13.23
C ARG A 229 -3.87 6.25 -12.55
N TYR A 230 -4.23 5.59 -11.45
CA TYR A 230 -5.39 5.91 -10.63
C TYR A 230 -5.02 5.93 -9.15
N ILE A 231 -5.13 7.08 -8.51
CA ILE A 231 -4.94 7.22 -7.07
C ILE A 231 -6.14 6.59 -6.35
N LEU A 232 -5.92 5.47 -5.65
CA LEU A 232 -6.92 4.86 -4.79
C LEU A 232 -6.85 5.50 -3.40
N GLY A 233 -7.54 6.62 -3.26
CA GLY A 233 -7.62 7.44 -2.07
C GLY A 233 -9.06 7.89 -1.78
N HIS A 234 -9.24 8.73 -0.77
CA HIS A 234 -10.53 9.28 -0.41
C HIS A 234 -10.53 10.82 -0.57
N GLN A 235 -11.58 11.41 -1.16
CA GLN A 235 -11.67 12.85 -1.42
C GLN A 235 -11.57 13.70 -0.13
N GLN A 236 -12.12 13.21 0.97
CA GLN A 236 -12.05 13.84 2.29
C GLN A 236 -11.00 13.19 3.20
N GLY A 237 -10.10 12.35 2.64
CA GLY A 237 -9.11 11.59 3.39
C GLY A 237 -7.84 12.36 3.76
N ASN A 238 -7.65 13.58 3.28
CA ASN A 238 -6.47 14.41 3.53
C ASN A 238 -6.48 14.98 4.95
N TRP A 239 -6.13 14.14 5.92
CA TRP A 239 -6.10 14.50 7.34
C TRP A 239 -4.69 14.78 7.83
N THR A 240 -4.56 15.73 8.74
CA THR A 240 -3.36 15.89 9.56
C THR A 240 -3.24 14.76 10.58
N MET A 241 -2.04 14.51 11.09
CA MET A 241 -1.86 13.54 12.17
C MET A 241 -2.67 13.93 13.42
N GLN A 242 -2.81 15.22 13.70
CA GLN A 242 -3.64 15.70 14.80
C GLN A 242 -5.12 15.30 14.62
N GLN A 243 -5.68 15.51 13.42
CA GLN A 243 -7.06 15.06 13.11
C GLN A 243 -7.22 13.54 13.21
N THR A 244 -6.23 12.79 12.74
CA THR A 244 -6.21 11.33 12.86
C THR A 244 -6.26 10.88 14.32
N LEU A 245 -5.42 11.46 15.17
CA LEU A 245 -5.36 11.12 16.60
C LEU A 245 -6.62 11.55 17.34
N ALA A 246 -7.19 12.73 17.03
CA ALA A 246 -8.47 13.17 17.59
C ALA A 246 -9.62 12.23 17.19
N THR A 247 -9.62 11.70 15.97
CA THR A 247 -10.59 10.68 15.53
C THR A 247 -10.44 9.38 16.30
N LEU A 248 -9.20 8.92 16.52
CA LEU A 248 -8.93 7.74 17.34
C LEU A 248 -9.38 7.95 18.80
N GLU A 249 -9.14 9.13 19.38
CA GLU A 249 -9.64 9.49 20.72
C GLU A 249 -11.17 9.40 20.77
N LYS A 250 -11.87 9.98 19.80
CA LYS A 250 -13.34 9.91 19.72
C LYS A 250 -13.87 8.47 19.61
N ILE A 251 -13.19 7.61 18.84
CA ILE A 251 -13.59 6.21 18.62
C ILE A 251 -13.32 5.36 19.85
N THR A 252 -12.20 5.57 20.53
CA THR A 252 -11.70 4.65 21.57
C THR A 252 -11.94 5.12 22.99
N GLY A 253 -12.15 6.42 23.18
CA GLY A 253 -12.18 7.07 24.51
C GLY A 253 -10.80 7.24 25.15
N PHE A 254 -9.70 6.84 24.45
CA PHE A 254 -8.34 7.02 24.96
C PHE A 254 -7.81 8.40 24.58
N PRO A 255 -7.13 9.13 25.51
CA PRO A 255 -6.64 10.46 25.21
C PRO A 255 -5.57 10.45 24.11
N ALA A 256 -5.69 11.36 23.15
CA ALA A 256 -4.69 11.58 22.12
C ALA A 256 -3.42 12.22 22.71
N PRO A 257 -2.21 11.89 22.19
CA PRO A 257 -0.98 12.56 22.55
C PRO A 257 -1.06 14.07 22.20
N LYS A 258 -0.71 14.93 23.16
CA LYS A 258 -0.74 16.39 22.99
C LYS A 258 0.59 16.99 22.55
N VAL A 259 1.69 16.22 22.71
CA VAL A 259 3.04 16.69 22.43
C VAL A 259 3.35 16.53 20.96
N LYS A 260 3.60 17.66 20.29
CA LYS A 260 4.10 17.70 18.91
C LYS A 260 5.62 17.64 18.92
N LEU A 261 6.18 16.60 18.34
CA LEU A 261 7.63 16.39 18.28
C LEU A 261 8.22 17.25 17.15
N PRO A 262 9.21 18.13 17.45
CA PRO A 262 9.92 18.86 16.41
C PRO A 262 10.62 17.88 15.44
N TYR A 263 10.61 18.21 14.15
CA TYR A 263 11.15 17.35 13.09
C TYR A 263 12.62 16.97 13.32
N TRP A 264 13.45 17.92 13.76
CA TRP A 264 14.88 17.68 14.02
C TRP A 264 15.12 16.70 15.19
N VAL A 265 14.24 16.71 16.22
CA VAL A 265 14.29 15.71 17.31
C VAL A 265 13.96 14.33 16.77
N ALA A 266 12.91 14.22 15.94
CA ALA A 266 12.53 12.96 15.31
C ALA A 266 13.66 12.40 14.42
N LEU A 267 14.38 13.27 13.69
CA LEU A 267 15.56 12.86 12.90
C LEU A 267 16.65 12.29 13.79
N GLY A 268 17.02 12.98 14.86
CA GLY A 268 18.06 12.48 15.79
C GLY A 268 17.68 11.14 16.42
N VAL A 269 16.42 10.96 16.81
CA VAL A 269 15.92 9.67 17.33
C VAL A 269 16.02 8.57 16.25
N ALA A 270 15.69 8.87 15.00
CA ALA A 270 15.77 7.90 13.91
C ALA A 270 17.23 7.52 13.60
N GLU A 271 18.16 8.49 13.59
CA GLU A 271 19.59 8.23 13.38
C GLU A 271 20.16 7.31 14.45
N ILE A 272 19.88 7.59 15.72
CA ILE A 272 20.32 6.73 16.84
C ILE A 272 19.68 5.35 16.72
N SER A 273 18.39 5.27 16.41
CA SER A 273 17.65 4.02 16.29
C SER A 273 18.19 3.13 15.16
N GLU A 274 18.49 3.72 13.98
CA GLU A 274 19.09 2.98 12.87
C GLU A 274 20.56 2.59 13.16
N GLY A 275 21.33 3.44 13.85
CA GLY A 275 22.66 3.10 14.33
C GLY A 275 22.64 1.86 15.24
N ILE A 276 21.76 1.83 16.23
CA ILE A 276 21.58 0.64 17.11
C ILE A 276 21.14 -0.57 16.29
N ALA A 277 20.20 -0.40 15.35
CA ALA A 277 19.71 -1.47 14.49
C ALA A 277 20.83 -2.08 13.62
N PHE A 278 21.75 -1.25 13.12
CA PHE A 278 22.88 -1.71 12.33
C PHE A 278 23.81 -2.67 13.13
N PHE A 279 24.10 -2.34 14.39
CA PHE A 279 24.95 -3.19 15.24
C PHE A 279 24.19 -4.41 15.78
N THR A 280 22.93 -4.25 16.19
CA THR A 280 22.16 -5.33 16.84
C THR A 280 21.45 -6.26 15.87
N GLY A 281 21.22 -5.85 14.62
CA GLY A 281 20.43 -6.59 13.63
C GLY A 281 18.92 -6.56 13.87
N LYS A 282 18.45 -5.87 14.91
CA LYS A 282 17.02 -5.71 15.19
C LYS A 282 16.48 -4.51 14.41
N ALA A 283 15.22 -4.61 13.94
CA ALA A 283 14.58 -3.49 13.25
C ALA A 283 14.52 -2.24 14.13
N PRO A 284 14.84 -1.05 13.59
CA PRO A 284 14.80 0.20 14.35
C PRO A 284 13.37 0.57 14.75
N GLN A 285 13.20 1.23 15.89
CA GLN A 285 11.90 1.74 16.34
C GLN A 285 11.42 2.92 15.50
N ALA A 286 12.35 3.78 15.06
CA ALA A 286 12.11 4.87 14.13
C ALA A 286 13.11 4.76 12.98
N THR A 287 12.65 4.99 11.75
CA THR A 287 13.50 4.95 10.56
C THR A 287 13.68 6.34 9.97
N LEU A 288 14.88 6.65 9.47
CA LEU A 288 15.16 7.88 8.74
C LEU A 288 14.23 8.06 7.54
N ALA A 289 13.98 6.98 6.80
CA ALA A 289 13.03 6.99 5.68
C ALA A 289 11.63 7.41 6.14
N GLY A 290 11.13 6.84 7.25
CA GLY A 290 9.82 7.18 7.83
C GLY A 290 9.74 8.64 8.28
N VAL A 291 10.76 9.13 9.00
CA VAL A 291 10.80 10.53 9.46
C VAL A 291 10.91 11.50 8.28
N ARG A 292 11.73 11.19 7.26
CA ARG A 292 11.82 12.01 6.04
C ARG A 292 10.52 12.06 5.26
N MET A 293 9.75 10.96 5.21
CA MET A 293 8.40 10.97 4.65
C MET A 293 7.45 11.86 5.44
N ALA A 294 7.53 11.85 6.76
CA ALA A 294 6.69 12.64 7.64
C ALA A 294 6.96 14.17 7.56
N LYS A 295 8.06 14.61 6.93
CA LYS A 295 8.35 16.04 6.71
C LYS A 295 7.30 16.74 5.86
N HIS A 296 6.61 16.01 4.98
CA HIS A 296 5.65 16.57 4.04
C HIS A 296 4.28 15.90 4.24
N LYS A 297 3.22 16.68 4.06
CA LYS A 297 1.87 16.13 4.02
C LYS A 297 1.69 15.34 2.74
N MET A 298 1.34 14.07 2.88
CA MET A 298 1.05 13.17 1.75
C MET A 298 -0.45 13.27 1.42
N TRP A 299 -0.84 14.40 0.84
CA TRP A 299 -2.21 14.70 0.44
C TRP A 299 -2.37 14.51 -1.06
N PHE A 300 -3.42 13.78 -1.43
CA PHE A 300 -3.67 13.38 -2.81
C PHE A 300 -5.14 13.64 -3.18
N ASN A 301 -5.38 13.83 -4.47
CA ASN A 301 -6.71 13.99 -5.04
C ASN A 301 -7.07 12.75 -5.88
N PRO A 302 -7.95 11.87 -5.40
CA PRO A 302 -8.38 10.67 -6.12
C PRO A 302 -9.48 10.94 -7.16
N GLY A 303 -9.70 12.18 -7.54
CA GLY A 303 -10.81 12.61 -8.38
C GLY A 303 -10.92 11.87 -9.71
N ARG A 304 -9.78 11.44 -10.31
CA ARG A 304 -9.79 10.59 -11.51
C ARG A 304 -10.41 9.22 -11.21
N ALA A 305 -9.94 8.52 -10.18
CA ALA A 305 -10.46 7.21 -9.82
C ALA A 305 -11.95 7.28 -9.43
N VAL A 306 -12.37 8.33 -8.73
CA VAL A 306 -13.79 8.53 -8.38
C VAL A 306 -14.67 8.70 -9.62
N ARG A 307 -14.25 9.52 -10.60
CA ARG A 307 -15.03 9.78 -11.81
C ARG A 307 -15.01 8.60 -12.78
N GLU A 308 -13.83 8.09 -13.09
CA GLU A 308 -13.63 7.13 -14.18
C GLU A 308 -13.84 5.68 -13.73
N LEU A 309 -13.41 5.32 -12.52
CA LEU A 309 -13.59 3.99 -11.97
C LEU A 309 -14.83 3.86 -11.08
N ARG A 310 -15.45 4.97 -10.67
CA ARG A 310 -16.51 5.01 -9.64
C ARG A 310 -16.01 4.44 -8.31
N LEU A 311 -14.77 4.83 -7.92
CA LEU A 311 -14.14 4.38 -6.69
C LEU A 311 -15.04 4.66 -5.49
N PRO A 312 -15.40 3.65 -4.68
CA PRO A 312 -16.17 3.86 -3.46
C PRO A 312 -15.46 4.83 -2.52
N GLN A 313 -16.24 5.56 -1.73
CA GLN A 313 -15.77 6.60 -0.83
C GLN A 313 -16.31 6.37 0.58
N THR A 314 -15.95 5.23 1.18
CA THR A 314 -16.30 4.94 2.58
C THR A 314 -15.65 5.98 3.50
N PRO A 315 -16.40 6.67 4.37
CA PRO A 315 -15.85 7.71 5.23
C PRO A 315 -14.61 7.25 5.98
N PRO A 316 -13.52 8.04 6.02
CA PRO A 316 -12.29 7.64 6.72
C PRO A 316 -12.51 7.30 8.19
N GLU A 317 -13.44 7.97 8.88
CA GLU A 317 -13.80 7.65 10.27
C GLU A 317 -14.31 6.19 10.39
N GLN A 318 -15.10 5.71 9.41
CA GLN A 318 -15.57 4.31 9.40
C GLN A 318 -14.38 3.36 9.20
N ALA A 319 -13.44 3.70 8.32
CA ALA A 319 -12.23 2.90 8.12
C ALA A 319 -11.42 2.73 9.42
N PHE A 320 -11.31 3.80 10.21
CA PHE A 320 -10.67 3.75 11.53
C PHE A 320 -11.47 2.93 12.54
N ARG A 321 -12.81 3.02 12.57
CA ARG A 321 -13.66 2.16 13.43
C ARG A 321 -13.44 0.70 13.12
N ASP A 322 -13.57 0.33 11.85
CA ASP A 322 -13.40 -1.05 11.40
C ASP A 322 -11.99 -1.59 11.72
N ALA A 323 -10.95 -0.76 11.60
CA ALA A 323 -9.58 -1.12 11.97
C ALA A 323 -9.43 -1.32 13.49
N VAL A 324 -9.94 -0.39 14.30
CA VAL A 324 -9.89 -0.48 15.78
C VAL A 324 -10.59 -1.73 16.26
N ASP A 325 -11.78 -2.01 15.75
CA ASP A 325 -12.57 -3.20 16.12
C ASP A 325 -11.83 -4.48 15.72
N TRP A 326 -11.26 -4.49 14.52
CA TRP A 326 -10.50 -5.64 14.04
C TRP A 326 -9.24 -5.88 14.89
N PHE A 327 -8.44 -4.86 15.19
CA PHE A 327 -7.24 -5.01 16.01
C PHE A 327 -7.57 -5.46 17.45
N ARG A 328 -8.66 -4.95 18.05
CA ARG A 328 -9.13 -5.40 19.36
C ARG A 328 -9.53 -6.87 19.37
N THR A 329 -10.32 -7.28 18.36
CA THR A 329 -10.84 -8.66 18.26
C THR A 329 -9.75 -9.67 17.96
N ASN A 330 -8.67 -9.28 17.24
CA ASN A 330 -7.62 -10.19 16.81
C ASN A 330 -6.37 -10.17 17.71
N GLY A 331 -6.46 -9.62 18.93
CA GLY A 331 -5.42 -9.76 19.96
C GLY A 331 -4.20 -8.83 19.79
N TYR A 332 -4.34 -7.72 19.07
CA TYR A 332 -3.25 -6.72 18.91
C TYR A 332 -3.20 -5.71 20.06
N VAL A 333 -4.20 -5.71 20.92
CA VAL A 333 -4.30 -4.82 22.08
C VAL A 333 -3.97 -5.62 23.33
N THR A 334 -2.89 -5.25 24.00
CA THR A 334 -2.53 -5.81 25.30
C THR A 334 -3.42 -5.15 26.37
N LYS A 335 -4.02 -5.97 27.25
CA LYS A 335 -4.85 -5.49 28.37
C LYS A 335 -4.03 -4.68 29.38
#